data_b0dbe46553ce001b89ae781e9913fafc
#
_entry.id   b0dbe46553ce001b89ae781e9913fafc
#
_cell.length_a   1.000
_cell.length_b   1.000
_cell.length_c   1.000
_cell.angle_alpha   90.00
_cell.angle_beta   90.00
_cell.angle_gamma   90.00
#
_symmetry.space_group_name_H-M   'P 1'
#
loop_
_entity.id
_entity.type
_entity.pdbx_description
1 polymer ?
#
loop_
_entity_poly.entity_id
_entity_poly.type
_entity_poly.pdbx_seq_one_letter_code
_entity_poly.pdbx_strand_id
1 'polypeptide(L)'
;SCFVGLDASRFDQHVSAEALEFEHSLYNMIFKDSDLATYLRWQIDNTGYANFSDGTVKYTVSGVRGSGDMNTALGNVFLMCAITHHYLNSLGVKYHFINDGDDCGVFLEKEHLHLLDGLPSHHLSYGFEMEVEQPVFELEQVEFCQSKPVHLGNGNWMMVRNIHKAIQNDWFNINVPNFASLNDVLVATGRCGLALYVDVPVLGAMYERMASLNHDEKIVGRLLDQHFSGIGRTWRMFASEHRMYPVDETAARVSLYKAFGILPDLQEAMEAEFRAFIIPTDIKIPFFSDPRSRIQYYLDR
;
A
#
# COMPACT_ATOMS: atom_id res chain seq x y z
N SER A 1 6.99 -12.87 22.20
CA SER A 1 7.38 -12.52 20.83
C SER A 1 7.18 -11.03 20.58
N CYS A 2 7.88 -10.47 19.63
CA CYS A 2 7.70 -9.10 19.15
C CYS A 2 7.77 -9.06 17.62
N PHE A 3 7.32 -7.98 17.03
CA PHE A 3 7.46 -7.69 15.61
C PHE A 3 8.38 -6.48 15.42
N VAL A 4 9.20 -6.52 14.38
CA VAL A 4 10.05 -5.42 13.94
C VAL A 4 9.82 -5.20 12.46
N GLY A 5 9.36 -4.01 12.10
CA GLY A 5 9.26 -3.58 10.71
C GLY A 5 10.64 -3.31 10.12
N LEU A 6 10.78 -3.57 8.84
CA LEU A 6 12.00 -3.33 8.08
C LEU A 6 11.60 -2.53 6.83
N ASP A 7 12.16 -1.34 6.68
CA ASP A 7 11.90 -0.45 5.55
C ASP A 7 13.17 -0.26 4.71
N ALA A 8 13.10 -0.64 3.44
CA ALA A 8 14.21 -0.46 2.50
C ALA A 8 14.01 0.84 1.70
N SER A 9 14.73 1.87 2.10
CA SER A 9 14.63 3.21 1.49
C SER A 9 14.88 3.15 -0.01
N ARG A 10 13.89 3.63 -0.81
CA ARG A 10 14.01 3.75 -2.28
C ARG A 10 14.51 2.46 -2.94
N PHE A 11 13.95 1.32 -2.56
CA PHE A 11 14.40 -0.01 -2.94
C PHE A 11 14.69 -0.13 -4.44
N ASP A 12 13.73 0.23 -5.32
CA ASP A 12 13.87 0.13 -6.77
C ASP A 12 15.10 0.85 -7.32
N GLN A 13 15.46 2.00 -6.73
CA GLN A 13 16.62 2.79 -7.15
C GLN A 13 17.96 2.15 -6.77
N HIS A 14 17.95 1.27 -5.77
CA HIS A 14 19.15 0.59 -5.26
C HIS A 14 19.37 -0.80 -5.87
N VAL A 15 18.45 -1.28 -6.71
CA VAL A 15 18.62 -2.56 -7.42
C VAL A 15 19.74 -2.42 -8.45
N SER A 16 20.92 -2.98 -8.14
CA SER A 16 22.07 -2.92 -9.03
C SER A 16 21.93 -3.84 -10.24
N ALA A 17 22.80 -3.67 -11.25
CA ALA A 17 22.83 -4.56 -12.40
C ALA A 17 23.07 -6.02 -11.97
N GLU A 18 23.97 -6.25 -10.99
CA GLU A 18 24.27 -7.58 -10.45
C GLU A 18 23.05 -8.18 -9.73
N ALA A 19 22.25 -7.37 -9.01
CA ALA A 19 21.02 -7.81 -8.38
C ALA A 19 19.98 -8.23 -9.42
N LEU A 20 19.83 -7.47 -10.50
CA LEU A 20 18.97 -7.83 -11.63
C LEU A 20 19.44 -9.11 -12.31
N GLU A 21 20.73 -9.25 -12.59
CA GLU A 21 21.31 -10.45 -13.19
C GLU A 21 21.09 -11.69 -12.31
N PHE A 22 21.23 -11.56 -11.00
CA PHE A 22 20.96 -12.64 -10.05
C PHE A 22 19.50 -13.07 -10.11
N GLU A 23 18.54 -12.13 -10.06
CA GLU A 23 17.11 -12.39 -10.21
C GLU A 23 16.80 -13.05 -11.55
N HIS A 24 17.31 -12.48 -12.65
CA HIS A 24 17.11 -12.98 -14.02
C HIS A 24 17.67 -14.39 -14.20
N SER A 25 18.77 -14.73 -13.52
CA SER A 25 19.34 -16.08 -13.54
C SER A 25 18.34 -17.13 -13.06
N LEU A 26 17.55 -16.79 -12.02
CA LEU A 26 16.49 -17.66 -11.49
C LEU A 26 15.38 -17.88 -12.52
N TYR A 27 14.90 -16.80 -13.15
CA TYR A 27 13.87 -16.91 -14.19
C TYR A 27 14.35 -17.76 -15.38
N ASN A 28 15.57 -17.50 -15.85
CA ASN A 28 16.16 -18.24 -16.96
C ASN A 28 16.37 -19.73 -16.62
N MET A 29 16.67 -20.05 -15.36
CA MET A 29 16.82 -21.44 -14.90
C MET A 29 15.46 -22.18 -14.91
N ILE A 30 14.38 -21.49 -14.54
CA ILE A 30 13.03 -22.06 -14.46
C ILE A 30 12.41 -22.19 -15.85
N PHE A 31 12.38 -21.12 -16.62
CA PHE A 31 11.61 -21.06 -17.86
C PHE A 31 12.38 -21.51 -19.09
N LYS A 32 13.72 -21.35 -19.12
CA LYS A 32 14.61 -21.73 -20.22
C LYS A 32 14.14 -21.21 -21.60
N ASP A 33 13.64 -19.99 -21.62
CA ASP A 33 13.07 -19.33 -22.79
C ASP A 33 14.01 -18.23 -23.30
N SER A 34 14.35 -18.25 -24.60
CA SER A 34 15.29 -17.32 -25.22
C SER A 34 14.73 -15.90 -25.37
N ASP A 35 13.42 -15.78 -25.56
CA ASP A 35 12.78 -14.48 -25.70
C ASP A 35 12.69 -13.80 -24.35
N LEU A 36 12.29 -14.55 -23.30
CA LEU A 36 12.34 -14.08 -21.93
C LEU A 36 13.76 -13.61 -21.55
N ALA A 37 14.79 -14.43 -21.83
CA ALA A 37 16.18 -14.05 -21.56
C ALA A 37 16.60 -12.76 -22.28
N THR A 38 16.03 -12.49 -23.46
CA THR A 38 16.27 -11.25 -24.21
C THR A 38 15.57 -10.07 -23.57
N TYR A 39 14.30 -10.20 -23.15
CA TYR A 39 13.55 -9.13 -22.50
C TYR A 39 14.15 -8.76 -21.14
N LEU A 40 14.57 -9.75 -20.35
CA LEU A 40 15.25 -9.52 -19.07
C LEU A 40 16.55 -8.71 -19.24
N ARG A 41 17.36 -9.01 -20.28
CA ARG A 41 18.56 -8.22 -20.58
C ARG A 41 18.28 -6.75 -20.88
N TRP A 42 17.11 -6.43 -21.47
CA TRP A 42 16.74 -5.04 -21.73
C TRP A 42 16.43 -4.24 -20.44
N GLN A 43 16.18 -4.90 -19.31
CA GLN A 43 15.95 -4.25 -18.03
C GLN A 43 17.25 -3.80 -17.33
N ILE A 44 18.44 -4.24 -17.81
CA ILE A 44 19.71 -3.93 -17.15
C ILE A 44 20.18 -2.52 -17.50
N ASP A 45 20.17 -2.17 -18.79
CA ASP A 45 20.60 -0.84 -19.25
C ASP A 45 19.40 -0.02 -19.68
N ASN A 46 19.08 1.00 -18.91
CA ASN A 46 17.86 1.78 -19.08
C ASN A 46 18.15 3.18 -19.60
N THR A 47 17.33 3.65 -20.55
CA THR A 47 17.32 5.04 -21.00
C THR A 47 15.96 5.64 -20.75
N GLY A 48 15.91 6.66 -19.90
CA GLY A 48 14.69 7.38 -19.57
C GLY A 48 14.63 8.75 -20.25
N TYR A 49 13.41 9.19 -20.53
CA TYR A 49 13.09 10.52 -21.04
C TYR A 49 12.01 11.15 -20.19
N ALA A 50 12.28 12.34 -19.67
CA ALA A 50 11.27 13.15 -18.99
C ALA A 50 11.04 14.44 -19.80
N ASN A 51 9.82 14.62 -20.31
CA ASN A 51 9.45 15.78 -21.12
C ASN A 51 8.71 16.79 -20.24
N PHE A 52 9.22 18.01 -20.19
CA PHE A 52 8.66 19.18 -19.52
C PHE A 52 8.27 20.25 -20.52
N SER A 53 7.54 21.27 -20.08
CA SER A 53 7.15 22.40 -20.95
C SER A 53 8.32 23.23 -21.47
N ASP A 54 9.44 23.21 -20.75
CA ASP A 54 10.65 23.97 -20.98
C ASP A 54 11.85 23.16 -21.52
N GLY A 55 11.66 21.82 -21.63
CA GLY A 55 12.71 20.95 -22.15
C GLY A 55 12.51 19.47 -21.90
N THR A 56 13.49 18.71 -22.34
CA THR A 56 13.54 17.25 -22.14
C THR A 56 14.79 16.87 -21.38
N VAL A 57 14.65 16.09 -20.32
CA VAL A 57 15.75 15.42 -19.63
C VAL A 57 15.88 14.01 -20.16
N LYS A 58 17.07 13.64 -20.61
CA LYS A 58 17.43 12.27 -20.98
C LYS A 58 18.46 11.76 -19.99
N TYR A 59 18.28 10.54 -19.50
CA TYR A 59 19.28 9.89 -18.66
C TYR A 59 19.49 8.44 -19.12
N THR A 60 20.68 7.90 -18.83
CA THR A 60 21.01 6.48 -19.03
C THR A 60 21.59 5.97 -17.72
N VAL A 61 21.15 4.80 -17.30
CA VAL A 61 21.57 4.15 -16.04
C VAL A 61 21.67 2.65 -16.26
N SER A 62 22.72 2.04 -15.70
CA SER A 62 22.84 0.58 -15.60
C SER A 62 22.34 0.12 -14.24
N GLY A 63 21.55 -0.94 -14.22
CA GLY A 63 20.78 -1.31 -13.05
C GLY A 63 19.53 -0.45 -12.91
N VAL A 64 19.03 -0.33 -11.67
CA VAL A 64 17.80 0.36 -11.29
C VAL A 64 16.54 -0.32 -11.84
N ARG A 65 15.65 -0.71 -10.95
CA ARG A 65 14.36 -1.27 -11.34
C ARG A 65 13.39 -0.20 -11.78
N GLY A 66 12.75 -0.40 -12.92
CA GLY A 66 11.55 0.37 -13.27
C GLY A 66 10.36 -0.07 -12.42
N SER A 67 9.79 0.82 -11.60
CA SER A 67 8.65 0.47 -10.71
C SER A 67 7.40 -0.02 -11.46
N GLY A 68 7.37 0.09 -12.80
CA GLY A 68 6.31 -0.43 -13.67
C GLY A 68 6.69 -1.68 -14.47
N ASP A 69 7.85 -2.24 -14.26
CA ASP A 69 8.27 -3.48 -14.89
C ASP A 69 7.36 -4.65 -14.47
N MET A 70 7.11 -5.58 -15.38
CA MET A 70 6.18 -6.70 -15.16
C MET A 70 6.59 -7.58 -13.97
N ASN A 71 7.87 -7.66 -13.68
CA ASN A 71 8.45 -8.46 -12.59
C ASN A 71 8.80 -7.66 -11.33
N THR A 72 8.44 -6.37 -11.23
CA THR A 72 8.80 -5.52 -10.08
C THR A 72 8.41 -6.17 -8.74
N ALA A 73 7.14 -6.54 -8.57
CA ALA A 73 6.67 -7.12 -7.32
C ALA A 73 7.40 -8.43 -6.97
N LEU A 74 7.48 -9.37 -7.93
CA LEU A 74 8.14 -10.66 -7.71
C LEU A 74 9.64 -10.49 -7.46
N GLY A 75 10.30 -9.63 -8.23
CA GLY A 75 11.74 -9.39 -8.13
C GLY A 75 12.12 -8.73 -6.80
N ASN A 76 11.36 -7.73 -6.36
CA ASN A 76 11.60 -7.07 -5.06
C ASN A 76 11.40 -8.06 -3.90
N VAL A 77 10.30 -8.83 -3.89
CA VAL A 77 10.08 -9.90 -2.90
C VAL A 77 11.25 -10.89 -2.92
N PHE A 78 11.68 -11.33 -4.10
CA PHE A 78 12.77 -12.31 -4.22
C PHE A 78 14.10 -11.77 -3.67
N LEU A 79 14.53 -10.57 -4.07
CA LEU A 79 15.78 -9.96 -3.61
C LEU A 79 15.74 -9.70 -2.10
N MET A 80 14.64 -9.12 -1.59
CA MET A 80 14.46 -8.85 -0.17
C MET A 80 14.49 -10.15 0.65
N CYS A 81 13.78 -11.19 0.21
CA CYS A 81 13.83 -12.50 0.87
C CYS A 81 15.24 -13.09 0.85
N ALA A 82 15.94 -13.07 -0.28
CA ALA A 82 17.28 -13.66 -0.40
C ALA A 82 18.28 -12.99 0.58
N ILE A 83 18.31 -11.66 0.59
CA ILE A 83 19.25 -10.88 1.42
C ILE A 83 18.90 -11.03 2.91
N THR A 84 17.61 -10.88 3.26
CA THR A 84 17.17 -10.91 4.66
C THR A 84 17.30 -12.31 5.26
N HIS A 85 16.87 -13.36 4.54
CA HIS A 85 17.04 -14.74 5.02
C HIS A 85 18.52 -15.16 5.13
N HIS A 86 19.38 -14.67 4.25
CA HIS A 86 20.81 -14.92 4.37
C HIS A 86 21.36 -14.43 5.71
N TYR A 87 20.94 -13.24 6.14
CA TYR A 87 21.31 -12.71 7.47
C TYR A 87 20.65 -13.48 8.60
N LEU A 88 19.31 -13.58 8.60
CA LEU A 88 18.55 -14.15 9.71
C LEU A 88 18.90 -15.62 9.96
N ASN A 89 19.15 -16.40 8.91
CA ASN A 89 19.58 -17.81 9.05
C ASN A 89 20.95 -17.94 9.72
N SER A 90 21.84 -16.95 9.54
CA SER A 90 23.15 -16.95 10.19
C SER A 90 23.09 -16.76 11.71
N LEU A 91 21.98 -16.20 12.23
CA LEU A 91 21.78 -15.93 13.65
C LEU A 91 21.48 -17.20 14.46
N GLY A 92 21.00 -18.27 13.83
CA GLY A 92 20.66 -19.53 14.49
C GLY A 92 19.48 -19.46 15.45
N VAL A 93 18.62 -18.43 15.31
CA VAL A 93 17.40 -18.22 16.12
C VAL A 93 16.13 -18.48 15.32
N LYS A 94 15.04 -18.82 16.02
CA LYS A 94 13.73 -18.98 15.38
C LYS A 94 13.13 -17.62 15.08
N TYR A 95 12.68 -17.42 13.85
CA TYR A 95 11.99 -16.22 13.41
C TYR A 95 10.87 -16.58 12.42
N HIS A 96 9.97 -15.63 12.20
CA HIS A 96 9.04 -15.63 11.06
C HIS A 96 9.22 -14.32 10.30
N PHE A 97 9.23 -14.39 9.00
CA PHE A 97 9.42 -13.25 8.11
C PHE A 97 8.20 -13.08 7.21
N ILE A 98 7.73 -11.86 7.10
CA ILE A 98 6.68 -11.46 6.15
C ILE A 98 7.24 -10.42 5.20
N ASN A 99 6.86 -10.48 3.93
CA ASN A 99 7.40 -9.62 2.90
C ASN A 99 6.40 -9.35 1.78
N ASP A 100 6.34 -8.10 1.32
CA ASP A 100 5.64 -7.64 0.12
C ASP A 100 6.51 -6.62 -0.64
N GLY A 101 7.67 -7.07 -1.10
CA GLY A 101 8.65 -6.21 -1.78
C GLY A 101 9.58 -5.50 -0.81
N ASP A 102 9.54 -4.19 -0.80
CA ASP A 102 10.27 -3.32 0.13
C ASP A 102 9.63 -3.28 1.53
N ASP A 103 8.32 -3.45 1.63
CA ASP A 103 7.63 -3.62 2.91
C ASP A 103 7.89 -5.03 3.47
N CYS A 104 8.56 -5.12 4.61
CA CYS A 104 8.78 -6.40 5.26
C CYS A 104 8.89 -6.30 6.79
N GLY A 105 8.85 -7.43 7.46
CA GLY A 105 8.99 -7.47 8.90
C GLY A 105 9.31 -8.85 9.46
N VAL A 106 9.83 -8.86 10.67
CA VAL A 106 10.32 -10.05 11.36
C VAL A 106 9.60 -10.20 12.70
N PHE A 107 9.07 -11.39 12.95
CA PHE A 107 8.63 -11.82 14.26
C PHE A 107 9.73 -12.66 14.90
N LEU A 108 10.13 -12.33 16.12
CA LEU A 108 11.14 -13.05 16.88
C LEU A 108 10.89 -12.91 18.39
N GLU A 109 11.66 -13.65 19.20
CA GLU A 109 11.60 -13.49 20.65
C GLU A 109 12.33 -12.23 21.10
N LYS A 110 11.76 -11.53 22.09
CA LYS A 110 12.29 -10.25 22.60
C LYS A 110 13.77 -10.30 22.98
N GLU A 111 14.23 -11.44 23.49
CA GLU A 111 15.61 -11.66 23.92
C GLU A 111 16.60 -11.61 22.75
N HIS A 112 16.12 -11.79 21.51
CA HIS A 112 16.94 -11.81 20.28
C HIS A 112 16.93 -10.49 19.51
N LEU A 113 16.23 -9.45 19.99
CA LEU A 113 16.13 -8.14 19.31
C LEU A 113 17.49 -7.54 18.96
N HIS A 114 18.46 -7.63 19.88
CA HIS A 114 19.81 -7.10 19.68
C HIS A 114 20.55 -7.72 18.49
N LEU A 115 20.13 -8.90 18.03
CA LEU A 115 20.71 -9.55 16.86
C LEU A 115 20.34 -8.87 15.55
N LEU A 116 19.30 -8.03 15.53
CA LEU A 116 18.92 -7.27 14.35
C LEU A 116 19.80 -6.03 14.11
N ASP A 117 20.63 -5.63 15.09
CA ASP A 117 21.51 -4.46 14.98
C ASP A 117 22.47 -4.53 13.79
N GLY A 118 22.84 -5.74 13.36
CA GLY A 118 23.70 -5.96 12.20
C GLY A 118 22.97 -5.96 10.84
N LEU A 119 21.65 -5.99 10.84
CA LEU A 119 20.85 -6.11 9.61
C LEU A 119 21.05 -4.93 8.65
N PRO A 120 21.07 -3.66 9.09
CA PRO A 120 21.31 -2.53 8.20
C PRO A 120 22.67 -2.62 7.48
N SER A 121 23.73 -2.96 8.21
CA SER A 121 25.07 -3.10 7.62
C SER A 121 25.13 -4.27 6.64
N HIS A 122 24.39 -5.35 6.91
CA HIS A 122 24.29 -6.49 6.00
C HIS A 122 23.60 -6.08 4.68
N HIS A 123 22.45 -5.40 4.74
CA HIS A 123 21.75 -4.93 3.55
C HIS A 123 22.59 -3.92 2.77
N LEU A 124 23.29 -3.01 3.46
CA LEU A 124 24.16 -2.02 2.83
C LEU A 124 25.29 -2.69 2.03
N SER A 125 25.77 -3.87 2.46
CA SER A 125 26.77 -4.62 1.69
C SER A 125 26.28 -5.13 0.33
N TYR A 126 24.96 -5.18 0.14
CA TYR A 126 24.29 -5.47 -1.14
C TYR A 126 23.76 -4.20 -1.84
N GLY A 127 24.06 -3.01 -1.31
CA GLY A 127 23.66 -1.73 -1.88
C GLY A 127 22.32 -1.20 -1.42
N PHE A 128 21.65 -1.84 -0.44
CA PHE A 128 20.33 -1.41 0.06
C PHE A 128 20.43 -0.71 1.40
N GLU A 129 19.79 0.45 1.53
CA GLU A 129 19.65 1.18 2.77
C GLU A 129 18.43 0.64 3.54
N MET A 130 18.69 -0.08 4.65
CA MET A 130 17.66 -0.71 5.48
C MET A 130 17.50 0.03 6.79
N GLU A 131 16.28 0.46 7.12
CA GLU A 131 15.90 0.92 8.44
C GLU A 131 15.23 -0.22 9.22
N VAL A 132 15.66 -0.41 10.47
CA VAL A 132 15.05 -1.35 11.41
C VAL A 132 14.19 -0.53 12.36
N GLU A 133 12.89 -0.71 12.27
CA GLU A 133 11.92 0.04 13.06
C GLU A 133 11.93 -0.34 14.54
N GLN A 134 11.27 0.46 15.36
CA GLN A 134 11.11 0.14 16.77
C GLN A 134 10.24 -1.11 16.95
N PRO A 135 10.65 -2.04 17.84
CA PRO A 135 9.90 -3.26 18.06
C PRO A 135 8.53 -2.98 18.69
N VAL A 136 7.51 -3.67 18.21
CA VAL A 136 6.16 -3.66 18.78
C VAL A 136 5.81 -5.00 19.41
N PHE A 137 5.01 -4.97 20.49
CA PHE A 137 4.72 -6.14 21.32
C PHE A 137 3.23 -6.52 21.32
N GLU A 138 2.38 -5.62 20.82
CA GLU A 138 0.95 -5.85 20.64
C GLU A 138 0.67 -6.08 19.16
N LEU A 139 -0.20 -7.05 18.84
CA LEU A 139 -0.47 -7.39 17.45
C LEU A 139 -1.09 -6.22 16.69
N GLU A 140 -1.97 -5.45 17.32
CA GLU A 140 -2.61 -4.29 16.73
C GLU A 140 -1.65 -3.14 16.39
N GLN A 141 -0.43 -3.16 16.91
CA GLN A 141 0.61 -2.16 16.60
C GLN A 141 1.50 -2.56 15.42
N VAL A 142 1.41 -3.81 14.96
CA VAL A 142 2.14 -4.28 13.77
C VAL A 142 1.66 -3.48 12.57
N GLU A 143 2.56 -2.73 11.94
CA GLU A 143 2.27 -2.08 10.67
C GLU A 143 2.92 -2.86 9.52
N PHE A 144 2.14 -3.18 8.51
CA PHE A 144 2.60 -3.88 7.31
C PHE A 144 1.76 -3.42 6.12
N CYS A 145 2.42 -3.00 5.04
CA CYS A 145 1.78 -2.42 3.86
C CYS A 145 0.80 -1.29 4.22
N GLN A 146 1.24 -0.36 5.10
CA GLN A 146 0.46 0.78 5.61
C GLN A 146 -0.87 0.39 6.27
N SER A 147 -0.97 -0.83 6.79
CA SER A 147 -2.16 -1.37 7.43
C SER A 147 -1.81 -1.99 8.78
N LYS A 148 -2.77 -2.00 9.70
CA LYS A 148 -2.63 -2.63 11.02
C LYS A 148 -3.72 -3.65 11.25
N PRO A 149 -3.46 -4.77 11.94
CA PRO A 149 -4.48 -5.75 12.26
C PRO A 149 -5.46 -5.23 13.31
N VAL A 150 -6.74 -5.38 13.03
CA VAL A 150 -7.85 -5.07 13.95
C VAL A 150 -8.64 -6.34 14.18
N HIS A 151 -8.86 -6.68 15.46
CA HIS A 151 -9.67 -7.81 15.85
C HIS A 151 -11.16 -7.46 15.78
N LEU A 152 -11.93 -8.19 14.98
CA LEU A 152 -13.36 -7.98 14.79
C LEU A 152 -14.24 -8.87 15.68
N GLY A 153 -13.65 -9.56 16.66
CA GLY A 153 -14.33 -10.54 17.51
C GLY A 153 -14.22 -11.98 16.99
N ASN A 154 -14.47 -12.94 17.89
CA ASN A 154 -14.50 -14.38 17.58
C ASN A 154 -13.24 -14.92 16.85
N GLY A 155 -12.09 -14.34 17.13
CA GLY A 155 -10.82 -14.74 16.51
C GLY A 155 -10.60 -14.21 15.08
N ASN A 156 -11.49 -13.37 14.56
CA ASN A 156 -11.37 -12.78 13.23
C ASN A 156 -10.52 -11.51 13.28
N TRP A 157 -9.53 -11.44 12.43
CA TRP A 157 -8.64 -10.29 12.26
C TRP A 157 -8.72 -9.75 10.85
N MET A 158 -8.59 -8.43 10.71
CA MET A 158 -8.55 -7.76 9.43
C MET A 158 -7.40 -6.76 9.40
N MET A 159 -6.64 -6.73 8.31
CA MET A 159 -5.68 -5.66 8.06
C MET A 159 -6.43 -4.41 7.64
N VAL A 160 -6.35 -3.38 8.48
CA VAL A 160 -7.05 -2.11 8.28
C VAL A 160 -6.04 -1.05 7.91
N ARG A 161 -6.27 -0.39 6.77
CA ARG A 161 -5.43 0.71 6.30
C ARG A 161 -5.41 1.87 7.30
N ASN A 162 -4.39 2.71 7.23
CA ASN A 162 -4.27 3.86 8.11
C ASN A 162 -5.51 4.77 7.99
N ILE A 163 -6.28 4.85 9.08
CA ILE A 163 -7.56 5.56 9.15
C ILE A 163 -7.39 7.05 8.90
N HIS A 164 -6.34 7.66 9.45
CA HIS A 164 -6.07 9.09 9.25
C HIS A 164 -5.79 9.40 7.79
N LYS A 165 -4.99 8.57 7.11
CA LYS A 165 -4.75 8.71 5.67
C LYS A 165 -6.02 8.48 4.84
N ALA A 166 -6.86 7.52 5.23
CA ALA A 166 -8.13 7.27 4.55
C ALA A 166 -9.06 8.48 4.64
N ILE A 167 -9.23 9.05 5.84
CA ILE A 167 -10.06 10.23 6.07
C ILE A 167 -9.53 11.45 5.29
N GLN A 168 -8.22 11.63 5.24
CA GLN A 168 -7.60 12.77 4.54
C GLN A 168 -7.69 12.67 3.02
N ASN A 169 -7.59 11.47 2.47
CA ASN A 169 -7.35 11.31 1.04
C ASN A 169 -8.59 10.82 0.26
N ASP A 170 -9.44 9.98 0.85
CA ASP A 170 -10.47 9.30 0.08
C ASP A 170 -11.68 10.18 -0.28
N TRP A 171 -11.86 11.32 0.44
CA TRP A 171 -12.85 12.34 0.12
C TRP A 171 -12.45 13.26 -1.03
N PHE A 172 -11.18 13.24 -1.42
CA PHE A 172 -10.64 14.15 -2.42
C PHE A 172 -10.06 13.39 -3.61
N ASN A 173 -10.52 13.73 -4.80
CA ASN A 173 -9.94 13.24 -6.03
C ASN A 173 -9.71 14.41 -6.98
N ILE A 174 -8.43 14.74 -7.24
CA ILE A 174 -8.03 15.79 -8.18
C ILE A 174 -8.06 15.32 -9.63
N ASN A 175 -8.16 14.02 -9.87
CA ASN A 175 -8.18 13.41 -11.19
C ASN A 175 -9.57 12.86 -11.54
N VAL A 176 -10.62 13.67 -11.31
CA VAL A 176 -11.97 13.29 -11.72
C VAL A 176 -12.02 13.22 -13.26
N PRO A 177 -12.36 12.06 -13.84
CA PRO A 177 -12.48 11.94 -15.29
C PRO A 177 -13.53 12.88 -15.85
N ASN A 178 -13.33 13.44 -17.05
CA ASN A 178 -14.25 14.40 -17.67
C ASN A 178 -15.69 13.87 -17.88
N PHE A 179 -15.89 12.54 -17.83
CA PHE A 179 -17.20 11.91 -17.98
C PHE A 179 -17.90 11.65 -16.64
N ALA A 180 -17.29 11.97 -15.50
CA ALA A 180 -17.79 11.68 -14.16
C ALA A 180 -17.89 12.95 -13.32
N SER A 181 -18.81 12.97 -12.35
CA SER A 181 -18.85 13.97 -11.29
C SER A 181 -17.99 13.53 -10.09
N LEU A 182 -17.73 14.46 -9.17
CA LEU A 182 -17.08 14.11 -7.90
C LEU A 182 -17.90 13.08 -7.13
N ASN A 183 -19.24 13.21 -7.11
CA ASN A 183 -20.11 12.25 -6.45
C ASN A 183 -19.96 10.83 -7.03
N ASP A 184 -19.88 10.69 -8.37
CA ASP A 184 -19.70 9.39 -9.00
C ASP A 184 -18.39 8.72 -8.55
N VAL A 185 -17.31 9.51 -8.45
CA VAL A 185 -16.01 9.03 -7.98
C VAL A 185 -16.07 8.65 -6.50
N LEU A 186 -16.70 9.47 -5.66
CA LEU A 186 -16.86 9.18 -4.23
C LEU A 186 -17.72 7.93 -4.00
N VAL A 187 -18.78 7.73 -4.78
CA VAL A 187 -19.60 6.51 -4.70
C VAL A 187 -18.80 5.28 -5.11
N ALA A 188 -17.98 5.36 -6.17
CA ALA A 188 -17.11 4.26 -6.56
C ALA A 188 -16.09 3.95 -5.44
N THR A 189 -15.46 4.97 -4.85
CA THR A 189 -14.55 4.83 -3.71
C THR A 189 -15.26 4.23 -2.49
N GLY A 190 -16.46 4.72 -2.16
CA GLY A 190 -17.27 4.22 -1.05
C GLY A 190 -17.62 2.74 -1.20
N ARG A 191 -18.06 2.33 -2.39
CA ARG A 191 -18.35 0.92 -2.69
C ARG A 191 -17.13 0.02 -2.53
N CYS A 192 -15.97 0.46 -3.02
CA CYS A 192 -14.73 -0.28 -2.84
C CYS A 192 -14.32 -0.38 -1.37
N GLY A 193 -14.46 0.73 -0.62
CA GLY A 193 -14.18 0.75 0.80
C GLY A 193 -15.11 -0.16 1.61
N LEU A 194 -16.41 -0.17 1.29
CA LEU A 194 -17.38 -1.08 1.94
C LEU A 194 -17.08 -2.55 1.67
N ALA A 195 -16.64 -2.89 0.46
CA ALA A 195 -16.26 -4.26 0.13
C ALA A 195 -15.17 -4.81 1.07
N LEU A 196 -14.30 -3.92 1.58
CA LEU A 196 -13.23 -4.29 2.50
C LEU A 196 -13.57 -4.03 3.98
N TYR A 197 -14.18 -2.87 4.29
CA TYR A 197 -14.20 -2.31 5.65
C TYR A 197 -15.60 -2.04 6.21
N VAL A 198 -16.65 -2.67 5.69
CA VAL A 198 -18.04 -2.39 6.10
C VAL A 198 -18.27 -2.51 7.62
N ASP A 199 -17.56 -3.40 8.34
CA ASP A 199 -17.69 -3.59 9.79
C ASP A 199 -16.50 -3.06 10.60
N VAL A 200 -15.61 -2.33 9.96
CA VAL A 200 -14.54 -1.65 10.68
C VAL A 200 -15.09 -0.33 11.20
N PRO A 201 -15.06 -0.10 12.53
CA PRO A 201 -15.51 1.16 13.09
C PRO A 201 -14.86 2.35 12.37
N VAL A 202 -15.56 3.47 12.27
CA VAL A 202 -15.16 4.68 11.56
C VAL A 202 -15.16 4.53 10.04
N LEU A 203 -14.40 3.57 9.48
CA LEU A 203 -14.29 3.40 8.02
C LEU A 203 -15.59 2.92 7.39
N GLY A 204 -16.30 1.99 8.04
CA GLY A 204 -17.60 1.52 7.56
C GLY A 204 -18.57 2.68 7.38
N ALA A 205 -18.76 3.51 8.41
CA ALA A 205 -19.65 4.66 8.36
C ALA A 205 -19.22 5.71 7.32
N MET A 206 -17.91 5.95 7.18
CA MET A 206 -17.36 6.85 6.18
C MET A 206 -17.70 6.39 4.76
N TYR A 207 -17.44 5.12 4.44
CA TYR A 207 -17.68 4.58 3.11
C TYR A 207 -19.18 4.37 2.81
N GLU A 208 -19.99 4.04 3.83
CA GLU A 208 -21.47 4.05 3.69
C GLU A 208 -21.97 5.42 3.25
N ARG A 209 -21.45 6.48 3.89
CA ARG A 209 -21.83 7.84 3.53
C ARG A 209 -21.43 8.18 2.10
N MET A 210 -20.21 7.84 1.69
CA MET A 210 -19.76 8.03 0.30
C MET A 210 -20.66 7.27 -0.69
N ALA A 211 -20.92 6.01 -0.42
CA ALA A 211 -21.73 5.16 -1.30
C ALA A 211 -23.21 5.60 -1.41
N SER A 212 -23.72 6.36 -0.43
CA SER A 212 -25.09 6.87 -0.38
C SER A 212 -25.33 8.16 -1.20
N LEU A 213 -24.29 8.73 -1.79
CA LEU A 213 -24.44 9.99 -2.55
C LEU A 213 -25.23 9.81 -3.83
N ASN A 214 -25.89 10.90 -4.28
CA ASN A 214 -26.55 10.90 -5.56
C ASN A 214 -25.54 10.80 -6.71
N HIS A 215 -25.72 9.86 -7.63
CA HIS A 215 -24.75 9.48 -8.65
C HIS A 215 -25.43 8.91 -9.91
N ASP A 216 -24.67 8.78 -10.99
CA ASP A 216 -25.06 8.02 -12.18
C ASP A 216 -24.49 6.60 -12.10
N GLU A 217 -25.39 5.60 -12.00
CA GLU A 217 -24.99 4.18 -11.86
C GLU A 217 -24.15 3.67 -13.03
N LYS A 218 -24.40 4.15 -14.25
CA LYS A 218 -23.61 3.76 -15.42
C LYS A 218 -22.19 4.31 -15.35
N ILE A 219 -22.05 5.54 -14.84
CA ILE A 219 -20.75 6.18 -14.67
C ILE A 219 -19.98 5.47 -13.56
N VAL A 220 -20.62 5.20 -12.42
CA VAL A 220 -19.98 4.47 -11.31
C VAL A 220 -19.54 3.07 -11.76
N GLY A 221 -20.37 2.33 -12.47
CA GLY A 221 -20.01 1.03 -13.05
C GLY A 221 -18.77 1.13 -13.95
N ARG A 222 -18.72 2.15 -14.82
CA ARG A 222 -17.56 2.39 -15.69
C ARG A 222 -16.28 2.74 -14.90
N LEU A 223 -16.39 3.53 -13.83
CA LEU A 223 -15.26 3.85 -12.95
C LEU A 223 -14.73 2.58 -12.29
N LEU A 224 -15.60 1.75 -11.73
CA LEU A 224 -15.22 0.49 -11.10
C LEU A 224 -14.56 -0.48 -12.10
N ASP A 225 -14.97 -0.46 -13.37
CA ASP A 225 -14.42 -1.36 -14.39
C ASP A 225 -13.10 -0.90 -15.00
N GLN A 226 -12.91 0.39 -15.21
CA GLN A 226 -11.81 0.93 -16.02
C GLN A 226 -10.72 1.66 -15.24
N HIS A 227 -11.08 2.44 -14.22
CA HIS A 227 -10.16 3.35 -13.55
C HIS A 227 -9.64 2.86 -12.20
N PHE A 228 -10.35 1.94 -11.58
CA PHE A 228 -9.93 1.33 -10.32
C PHE A 228 -9.44 -0.09 -10.55
N SER A 229 -8.46 -0.27 -11.45
CA SER A 229 -7.99 -1.60 -11.86
C SER A 229 -7.60 -2.51 -10.69
N GLY A 230 -7.02 -1.98 -9.62
CA GLY A 230 -6.80 -2.69 -8.37
C GLY A 230 -8.06 -2.79 -7.52
N ILE A 231 -8.71 -1.67 -7.29
CA ILE A 231 -9.88 -1.51 -6.39
C ILE A 231 -11.14 -2.10 -7.02
N GLY A 232 -11.38 -1.89 -8.31
CA GLY A 232 -12.53 -2.48 -9.01
C GLY A 232 -12.45 -4.01 -9.12
N ARG A 233 -11.24 -4.58 -9.21
CA ARG A 233 -11.05 -6.03 -9.10
C ARG A 233 -11.40 -6.50 -7.70
N THR A 234 -10.97 -5.80 -6.67
CA THR A 234 -11.30 -6.06 -5.26
C THR A 234 -12.80 -5.96 -5.02
N TRP A 235 -13.48 -4.92 -5.56
CA TRP A 235 -14.93 -4.80 -5.52
C TRP A 235 -15.62 -6.05 -6.08
N ARG A 236 -15.23 -6.51 -7.27
CA ARG A 236 -15.83 -7.70 -7.88
C ARG A 236 -15.56 -8.99 -7.10
N MET A 237 -14.42 -9.10 -6.44
CA MET A 237 -14.09 -10.26 -5.60
C MET A 237 -14.89 -10.27 -4.30
N PHE A 238 -15.06 -9.13 -3.64
CA PHE A 238 -15.64 -9.05 -2.30
C PHE A 238 -17.09 -8.57 -2.27
N ALA A 239 -17.60 -7.91 -3.31
CA ALA A 239 -18.99 -7.43 -3.34
C ALA A 239 -20.03 -8.56 -3.32
N SER A 240 -19.64 -9.78 -3.73
CA SER A 240 -20.49 -10.97 -3.67
C SER A 240 -20.31 -11.79 -2.39
N GLU A 241 -19.26 -11.51 -1.61
CA GLU A 241 -19.00 -12.20 -0.35
C GLU A 241 -19.73 -11.47 0.77
N HIS A 242 -20.94 -11.96 1.08
CA HIS A 242 -21.60 -11.58 2.32
C HIS A 242 -20.74 -12.09 3.48
N ARG A 243 -20.53 -11.26 4.49
CA ARG A 243 -19.76 -11.66 5.66
C ARG A 243 -20.24 -12.95 6.26
N MET A 244 -19.31 -13.86 6.44
CA MET A 244 -19.57 -15.16 7.03
C MET A 244 -19.49 -15.15 8.56
N TYR A 245 -19.05 -14.06 9.20
CA TYR A 245 -18.75 -14.05 10.63
C TYR A 245 -19.41 -12.89 11.35
N PRO A 246 -20.05 -13.14 12.52
CA PRO A 246 -20.56 -12.06 13.34
C PRO A 246 -19.41 -11.20 13.89
N VAL A 247 -19.59 -9.91 13.88
CA VAL A 247 -18.64 -8.93 14.44
C VAL A 247 -19.04 -8.64 15.88
N ASP A 248 -18.05 -8.64 16.76
CA ASP A 248 -18.17 -8.07 18.10
C ASP A 248 -17.74 -6.61 18.05
N GLU A 249 -18.73 -5.71 18.04
CA GLU A 249 -18.49 -4.26 17.93
C GLU A 249 -17.59 -3.74 19.06
N THR A 250 -17.78 -4.23 20.28
CA THR A 250 -16.96 -3.80 21.43
C THR A 250 -15.50 -4.23 21.23
N ALA A 251 -15.27 -5.48 20.83
CA ALA A 251 -13.93 -5.97 20.55
C ALA A 251 -13.27 -5.17 19.39
N ALA A 252 -14.02 -4.90 18.32
CA ALA A 252 -13.54 -4.14 17.17
C ALA A 252 -13.13 -2.71 17.57
N ARG A 253 -13.93 -2.00 18.37
CA ARG A 253 -13.62 -0.65 18.84
C ARG A 253 -12.40 -0.60 19.73
N VAL A 254 -12.25 -1.55 20.65
CA VAL A 254 -11.08 -1.66 21.54
C VAL A 254 -9.82 -1.96 20.74
N SER A 255 -9.89 -2.91 19.80
CA SER A 255 -8.76 -3.27 18.95
C SER A 255 -8.35 -2.10 18.03
N LEU A 256 -9.33 -1.39 17.46
CA LEU A 256 -9.06 -0.20 16.65
C LEU A 256 -8.40 0.92 17.47
N TYR A 257 -8.80 1.10 18.75
CA TYR A 257 -8.11 2.02 19.65
C TYR A 257 -6.63 1.63 19.85
N LYS A 258 -6.37 0.34 20.09
CA LYS A 258 -4.98 -0.15 20.22
C LYS A 258 -4.16 0.06 18.95
N ALA A 259 -4.77 -0.12 17.78
CA ALA A 259 -4.10 0.02 16.49
C ALA A 259 -3.81 1.49 16.12
N PHE A 260 -4.78 2.40 16.30
CA PHE A 260 -4.74 3.76 15.76
C PHE A 260 -4.86 4.87 16.80
N GLY A 261 -5.03 4.54 18.07
CA GLY A 261 -5.13 5.51 19.17
C GLY A 261 -6.46 6.28 19.25
N ILE A 262 -7.48 5.88 18.48
CA ILE A 262 -8.79 6.56 18.43
C ILE A 262 -9.70 5.94 19.50
N LEU A 263 -10.01 6.68 20.56
CA LEU A 263 -10.88 6.20 21.64
C LEU A 263 -12.27 5.81 21.13
N PRO A 264 -12.94 4.80 21.73
CA PRO A 264 -14.27 4.35 21.30
C PRO A 264 -15.31 5.45 21.22
N ASP A 265 -15.40 6.34 22.20
CA ASP A 265 -16.33 7.47 22.18
C ASP A 265 -16.05 8.42 21.00
N LEU A 266 -14.77 8.63 20.66
CA LEU A 266 -14.37 9.43 19.52
C LEU A 266 -14.71 8.72 18.21
N GLN A 267 -14.57 7.40 18.14
CA GLN A 267 -14.99 6.62 16.97
C GLN A 267 -16.48 6.81 16.68
N GLU A 268 -17.33 6.72 17.71
CA GLU A 268 -18.78 6.93 17.59
C GLU A 268 -19.11 8.37 17.16
N ALA A 269 -18.42 9.36 17.72
CA ALA A 269 -18.59 10.75 17.32
C ALA A 269 -18.19 10.97 15.84
N MET A 270 -17.07 10.40 15.38
CA MET A 270 -16.63 10.47 13.98
C MET A 270 -17.65 9.81 13.05
N GLU A 271 -18.20 8.65 13.43
CA GLU A 271 -19.23 7.96 12.64
C GLU A 271 -20.51 8.80 12.52
N ALA A 272 -20.93 9.46 13.61
CA ALA A 272 -22.07 10.36 13.58
C ALA A 272 -21.85 11.55 12.65
N GLU A 273 -20.65 12.15 12.69
CA GLU A 273 -20.24 13.23 11.78
C GLU A 273 -20.25 12.77 10.32
N PHE A 274 -19.71 11.59 10.01
CA PHE A 274 -19.75 11.07 8.63
C PHE A 274 -21.18 10.84 8.14
N ARG A 275 -22.06 10.27 8.96
CA ARG A 275 -23.48 10.07 8.60
C ARG A 275 -24.20 11.39 8.34
N ALA A 276 -23.85 12.45 9.09
CA ALA A 276 -24.42 13.79 8.95
C ALA A 276 -23.74 14.64 7.86
N PHE A 277 -22.58 14.24 7.36
CA PHE A 277 -21.74 15.05 6.47
C PHE A 277 -22.45 15.37 5.16
N ILE A 278 -22.56 16.67 4.87
CA ILE A 278 -23.12 17.19 3.63
C ILE A 278 -21.94 17.64 2.76
N ILE A 279 -21.80 17.03 1.60
CA ILE A 279 -20.78 17.46 0.64
C ILE A 279 -21.24 18.79 0.06
N PRO A 280 -20.44 19.87 0.20
CA PRO A 280 -20.77 21.14 -0.40
C PRO A 280 -20.81 21.00 -1.92
N THR A 281 -21.96 21.33 -2.54
CA THR A 281 -22.15 21.26 -3.99
C THR A 281 -21.32 22.29 -4.77
N ASP A 282 -20.77 23.28 -4.06
CA ASP A 282 -20.07 24.43 -4.65
C ASP A 282 -18.53 24.32 -4.56
N ILE A 283 -17.97 23.17 -4.19
CA ILE A 283 -16.54 22.96 -4.31
C ILE A 283 -16.17 22.99 -5.80
N LYS A 284 -15.80 24.16 -6.29
CA LYS A 284 -15.05 24.29 -7.54
C LYS A 284 -13.68 23.67 -7.28
N ILE A 285 -13.51 22.42 -7.64
CA ILE A 285 -12.18 21.82 -7.74
C ILE A 285 -11.44 22.69 -8.76
N PRO A 286 -10.36 23.37 -8.38
CA PRO A 286 -9.61 24.18 -9.33
C PRO A 286 -9.15 23.22 -10.44
N PHE A 287 -9.68 23.43 -11.63
CA PHE A 287 -9.31 22.66 -12.82
C PHE A 287 -7.92 23.15 -13.20
N PHE A 288 -6.88 22.44 -12.76
CA PHE A 288 -5.52 22.73 -13.19
C PHE A 288 -5.37 22.26 -14.64
N SER A 289 -5.71 23.15 -15.56
CA SER A 289 -5.47 22.93 -16.99
C SER A 289 -3.98 22.93 -17.35
N ASP A 290 -3.13 23.51 -16.49
CA ASP A 290 -1.68 23.55 -16.64
C ASP A 290 -1.00 22.64 -15.60
N PRO A 291 -0.19 21.65 -16.03
CA PRO A 291 0.60 20.80 -15.12
C PRO A 291 1.47 21.59 -14.13
N ARG A 292 1.92 22.81 -14.50
CA ARG A 292 2.74 23.68 -13.64
C ARG A 292 1.98 24.18 -12.42
N SER A 293 0.69 24.46 -12.55
CA SER A 293 -0.15 24.91 -11.45
C SER A 293 -0.39 23.79 -10.40
N ARG A 294 -0.30 22.52 -10.80
CA ARG A 294 -0.32 21.38 -9.86
C ARG A 294 0.92 21.35 -8.99
N ILE A 295 2.10 21.52 -9.59
CA ILE A 295 3.37 21.53 -8.85
C ILE A 295 3.40 22.70 -7.88
N GLN A 296 3.02 23.91 -8.33
CA GLN A 296 2.99 25.09 -7.50
C GLN A 296 2.04 24.93 -6.28
N TYR A 297 0.86 24.34 -6.49
CA TYR A 297 -0.09 24.06 -5.39
C TYR A 297 0.50 23.14 -4.31
N TYR A 298 1.35 22.15 -4.68
CA TYR A 298 2.02 21.27 -3.73
C TYR A 298 3.25 21.91 -3.09
N LEU A 299 3.91 22.86 -3.76
CA LEU A 299 5.07 23.56 -3.21
C LEU A 299 4.68 24.68 -2.23
N ASP A 300 3.46 25.20 -2.33
CA ASP A 300 2.94 26.28 -1.47
C ASP A 300 2.27 25.76 -0.18
N ARG A 301 2.29 24.45 0.06
CA ARG A 301 1.78 23.76 1.26
C ARG A 301 2.87 23.00 1.98
#